data_ff8269a7c9e9a7b9439fc38a2b2201b3
#
_entry.id   ff8269a7c9e9a7b9439fc38a2b2201b3
#
_cell.length_a   1.000
_cell.length_b   1.000
_cell.length_c   1.000
_cell.angle_alpha   90.00
_cell.angle_beta   90.00
_cell.angle_gamma   90.00
#
_symmetry.space_group_name_H-M   'P 1'
#
loop_
_entity.id
_entity.type
_entity.pdbx_description
1 polymer ?
#
loop_
_entity_poly.entity_id
_entity_poly.type
_entity_poly.pdbx_seq_one_letter_code
_entity_poly.pdbx_strand_id
1 'polypeptide(L)'
;FVLQVSGQVKTRPEGTTNPELPTGYVEVTAKTAVVLSKSKTPPFYVNEEDDVDELVRLKYRYLDLRRPKMRDTVILRHKVVKFIRDYLDKRDFLEVETPILIKSTPEGARDYIVPSRVHPGHFYALPQSPQQLKQLLMVSGVDRYFQIAHCFRDEDLRADRQPEHTQLDLEMSFVDQEDVMTVVEALYIKIIQEVAPQKKLTTPFPRLSYSESMARFGTDKPDLRFGL
;
A
#
# COMPACT_ATOMS: atom_id res chain seq x y z
N PHE A 1 27.45 -4.82 13.06
CA PHE A 1 28.33 -3.66 13.19
C PHE A 1 28.29 -2.84 11.94
N VAL A 2 28.50 -1.53 12.03
CA VAL A 2 28.77 -0.67 10.89
C VAL A 2 30.28 -0.48 10.80
N LEU A 3 30.83 -0.75 9.63
CA LEU A 3 32.27 -0.69 9.38
C LEU A 3 32.57 0.36 8.30
N GLN A 4 33.64 1.10 8.49
CA GLN A 4 34.28 1.87 7.43
C GLN A 4 35.55 1.11 7.02
N VAL A 5 35.60 0.75 5.72
CA VAL A 5 36.74 0.03 5.18
C VAL A 5 37.38 0.90 4.09
N SER A 6 38.70 1.10 4.20
CA SER A 6 39.49 1.72 3.15
C SER A 6 40.47 0.70 2.56
N GLY A 7 40.57 0.65 1.24
CA GLY A 7 41.36 -0.33 0.57
C GLY A 7 41.44 -0.16 -0.93
N GLN A 8 41.98 -1.15 -1.61
CA GLN A 8 42.13 -1.17 -3.06
C GLN A 8 41.08 -2.11 -3.67
N VAL A 9 40.31 -1.62 -4.64
CA VAL A 9 39.41 -2.44 -5.43
C VAL A 9 40.23 -3.27 -6.41
N LYS A 10 39.94 -4.56 -6.47
CA LYS A 10 40.56 -5.51 -7.40
C LYS A 10 39.47 -6.39 -8.03
N THR A 11 39.74 -6.91 -9.20
CA THR A 11 38.96 -8.00 -9.77
C THR A 11 39.14 -9.25 -8.91
N ARG A 12 38.07 -9.96 -8.65
CA ARG A 12 38.14 -11.23 -7.93
C ARG A 12 38.97 -12.26 -8.74
N PRO A 13 39.70 -13.12 -8.03
CA PRO A 13 40.38 -14.24 -8.69
C PRO A 13 39.40 -15.10 -9.51
N GLU A 14 39.91 -15.75 -10.54
CA GLU A 14 39.14 -16.67 -11.37
C GLU A 14 38.46 -17.74 -10.50
N GLY A 15 37.17 -18.02 -10.75
CA GLY A 15 36.39 -18.99 -9.98
C GLY A 15 35.79 -18.43 -8.66
N THR A 16 36.11 -17.20 -8.23
CA THR A 16 35.57 -16.61 -6.99
C THR A 16 34.50 -15.52 -7.22
N THR A 17 34.12 -15.32 -8.48
CA THR A 17 33.05 -14.39 -8.84
C THR A 17 31.73 -14.83 -8.23
N ASN A 18 30.99 -13.90 -7.60
CA ASN A 18 29.67 -14.16 -7.05
C ASN A 18 28.59 -13.48 -7.91
N PRO A 19 27.87 -14.22 -8.76
CA PRO A 19 26.85 -13.66 -9.65
C PRO A 19 25.62 -13.12 -8.91
N GLU A 20 25.41 -13.50 -7.65
CA GLU A 20 24.27 -13.04 -6.84
C GLU A 20 24.47 -11.62 -6.31
N LEU A 21 25.67 -11.09 -6.38
CA LEU A 21 25.98 -9.73 -5.96
C LEU A 21 26.15 -8.80 -7.16
N PRO A 22 25.54 -7.60 -7.18
CA PRO A 22 25.71 -6.63 -8.27
C PRO A 22 27.19 -6.25 -8.54
N THR A 23 28.03 -6.32 -7.49
CA THR A 23 29.47 -6.05 -7.55
C THR A 23 30.32 -7.30 -7.35
N GLY A 24 29.75 -8.48 -7.59
CA GLY A 24 30.37 -9.77 -7.28
C GLY A 24 31.61 -10.16 -8.11
N TYR A 25 31.97 -9.38 -9.12
CA TYR A 25 33.19 -9.53 -9.92
C TYR A 25 34.39 -8.75 -9.37
N VAL A 26 34.18 -7.89 -8.36
CA VAL A 26 35.23 -7.14 -7.68
C VAL A 26 35.24 -7.41 -6.17
N GLU A 27 36.38 -7.15 -5.55
CA GLU A 27 36.56 -7.19 -4.11
C GLU A 27 37.41 -6.03 -3.63
N VAL A 28 37.33 -5.72 -2.34
CA VAL A 28 38.16 -4.68 -1.71
C VAL A 28 39.22 -5.37 -0.84
N THR A 29 40.49 -5.24 -1.23
CA THR A 29 41.61 -5.59 -0.35
C THR A 29 41.73 -4.49 0.72
N ALA A 30 41.23 -4.77 1.93
CA ALA A 30 41.19 -3.80 3.02
C ALA A 30 42.61 -3.45 3.51
N LYS A 31 42.91 -2.14 3.60
CA LYS A 31 44.11 -1.61 4.28
C LYS A 31 43.78 -1.23 5.71
N THR A 32 42.61 -0.63 5.92
CA THR A 32 42.12 -0.24 7.24
C THR A 32 40.65 -0.62 7.38
N ALA A 33 40.25 -1.00 8.59
CA ALA A 33 38.85 -1.23 8.95
C ALA A 33 38.57 -0.59 10.31
N VAL A 34 37.59 0.30 10.38
CA VAL A 34 37.18 1.02 11.57
C VAL A 34 35.73 0.65 11.90
N VAL A 35 35.47 0.29 13.14
CA VAL A 35 34.11 0.05 13.63
C VAL A 35 33.48 1.39 13.97
N LEU A 36 32.53 1.84 13.14
CA LEU A 36 31.78 3.09 13.36
C LEU A 36 30.69 2.91 14.42
N SER A 37 30.01 1.76 14.40
CA SER A 37 28.95 1.46 15.35
C SER A 37 28.91 -0.05 15.64
N LYS A 38 28.78 -0.39 16.92
CA LYS A 38 28.57 -1.75 17.37
C LYS A 38 27.08 -2.05 17.52
N SER A 39 26.68 -3.27 17.29
CA SER A 39 25.31 -3.75 17.52
C SER A 39 25.36 -5.10 18.26
N LYS A 40 24.23 -5.45 18.90
CA LYS A 40 23.99 -6.82 19.37
C LYS A 40 23.63 -7.71 18.18
N THR A 41 23.77 -9.01 18.34
CA THR A 41 23.26 -9.98 17.37
C THR A 41 21.76 -9.79 17.21
N PRO A 42 21.24 -9.64 15.97
CA PRO A 42 19.82 -9.50 15.76
C PRO A 42 19.08 -10.82 16.04
N PRO A 43 17.78 -10.78 16.38
CA PRO A 43 16.99 -11.98 16.66
C PRO A 43 16.77 -12.88 15.43
N PHE A 44 16.98 -12.36 14.23
CA PHE A 44 16.96 -13.06 12.94
C PHE A 44 17.82 -12.30 11.92
N TYR A 45 18.24 -13.00 10.87
CA TYR A 45 19.03 -12.40 9.80
C TYR A 45 18.14 -11.58 8.86
N VAL A 46 18.62 -10.40 8.46
CA VAL A 46 17.88 -9.48 7.58
C VAL A 46 18.18 -9.68 6.10
N ASN A 47 19.24 -10.39 5.78
CA ASN A 47 19.72 -10.69 4.42
C ASN A 47 19.38 -12.10 3.94
N GLU A 48 18.73 -12.91 4.77
CA GLU A 48 18.32 -14.27 4.46
C GLU A 48 16.80 -14.37 4.40
N GLU A 49 16.28 -15.24 3.53
CA GLU A 49 14.84 -15.51 3.42
C GLU A 49 14.41 -16.66 4.35
N ASP A 50 14.93 -16.69 5.57
CA ASP A 50 14.53 -17.63 6.58
C ASP A 50 13.05 -17.48 6.94
N ASP A 51 12.40 -18.61 7.23
CA ASP A 51 11.06 -18.65 7.78
C ASP A 51 11.10 -18.24 9.26
N VAL A 52 10.89 -16.95 9.49
CA VAL A 52 10.88 -16.35 10.82
C VAL A 52 9.44 -16.24 11.32
N ASP A 53 9.19 -16.72 12.53
CA ASP A 53 7.89 -16.61 13.19
C ASP A 53 7.31 -15.19 13.12
N GLU A 54 6.03 -15.09 12.80
CA GLU A 54 5.36 -13.81 12.57
C GLU A 54 5.39 -12.89 13.79
N LEU A 55 5.22 -13.45 15.01
CA LEU A 55 5.24 -12.67 16.24
C LEU A 55 6.62 -12.07 16.51
N VAL A 56 7.68 -12.80 16.16
CA VAL A 56 9.05 -12.29 16.25
C VAL A 56 9.28 -11.17 15.25
N ARG A 57 8.78 -11.33 14.02
CA ARG A 57 8.84 -10.28 12.98
C ARG A 57 8.07 -9.02 13.37
N LEU A 58 6.89 -9.18 13.96
CA LEU A 58 6.08 -8.06 14.44
C LEU A 58 6.76 -7.36 15.62
N LYS A 59 7.33 -8.10 16.58
CA LYS A 59 8.05 -7.54 17.72
C LYS A 59 9.28 -6.72 17.30
N TYR A 60 9.99 -7.17 16.27
CA TYR A 60 11.18 -6.51 15.73
C TYR A 60 10.93 -5.95 14.34
N ARG A 61 9.78 -5.31 14.13
CA ARG A 61 9.30 -4.85 12.82
C ARG A 61 10.30 -3.96 12.09
N TYR A 62 11.05 -3.15 12.80
CA TYR A 62 12.11 -2.30 12.23
C TYR A 62 13.27 -3.10 11.63
N LEU A 63 13.55 -4.31 12.11
CA LEU A 63 14.48 -5.23 11.46
C LEU A 63 13.85 -5.97 10.30
N ASP A 64 12.59 -6.41 10.44
CA ASP A 64 11.85 -7.09 9.37
C ASP A 64 11.71 -6.20 8.13
N LEU A 65 11.51 -4.90 8.30
CA LEU A 65 11.45 -3.93 7.19
C LEU A 65 12.79 -3.78 6.44
N ARG A 66 13.90 -4.27 6.97
CA ARG A 66 15.19 -4.32 6.26
C ARG A 66 15.30 -5.53 5.33
N ARG A 67 14.47 -6.54 5.49
CA ARG A 67 14.45 -7.73 4.61
C ARG A 67 14.00 -7.30 3.20
N PRO A 68 14.62 -7.85 2.14
CA PRO A 68 14.32 -7.44 0.76
C PRO A 68 12.83 -7.44 0.44
N LYS A 69 12.12 -8.53 0.72
CA LYS A 69 10.68 -8.69 0.47
C LYS A 69 9.83 -7.59 1.14
N MET A 70 10.13 -7.25 2.39
CA MET A 70 9.38 -6.23 3.13
C MET A 70 9.70 -4.82 2.62
N ARG A 71 10.98 -4.54 2.37
CA ARG A 71 11.43 -3.29 1.77
C ARG A 71 10.77 -3.07 0.40
N ASP A 72 10.77 -4.09 -0.44
CA ASP A 72 10.18 -4.01 -1.79
C ASP A 72 8.66 -3.79 -1.74
N THR A 73 7.97 -4.36 -0.74
CA THR A 73 6.56 -4.07 -0.48
C THR A 73 6.32 -2.60 -0.14
N VAL A 74 7.16 -1.99 0.71
CA VAL A 74 7.05 -0.56 1.05
C VAL A 74 7.33 0.31 -0.18
N ILE A 75 8.35 -0.05 -0.97
CA ILE A 75 8.68 0.65 -2.22
C ILE A 75 7.52 0.53 -3.23
N LEU A 76 6.93 -0.66 -3.38
CA LEU A 76 5.77 -0.88 -4.25
C LEU A 76 4.60 0.02 -3.84
N ARG A 77 4.25 0.04 -2.55
CA ARG A 77 3.21 0.92 -2.03
C ARG A 77 3.47 2.39 -2.37
N HIS A 78 4.70 2.86 -2.14
CA HIS A 78 5.10 4.23 -2.49
C HIS A 78 4.89 4.52 -3.98
N LYS A 79 5.36 3.61 -4.85
CA LYS A 79 5.21 3.77 -6.31
C LYS A 79 3.75 3.82 -6.75
N VAL A 80 2.90 2.93 -6.20
CA VAL A 80 1.47 2.91 -6.50
C VAL A 80 0.80 4.21 -6.09
N VAL A 81 1.00 4.68 -4.86
CA VAL A 81 0.40 5.92 -4.36
C VAL A 81 0.87 7.13 -5.17
N LYS A 82 2.18 7.21 -5.45
CA LYS A 82 2.72 8.27 -6.30
C LYS A 82 2.09 8.27 -7.69
N PHE A 83 2.01 7.10 -8.32
CA PHE A 83 1.41 6.95 -9.65
C PHE A 83 -0.06 7.39 -9.67
N ILE A 84 -0.85 6.99 -8.66
CA ILE A 84 -2.26 7.39 -8.54
C ILE A 84 -2.38 8.92 -8.49
N ARG A 85 -1.57 9.59 -7.67
CA ARG A 85 -1.56 11.05 -7.58
C ARG A 85 -1.23 11.70 -8.91
N ASP A 86 -0.13 11.29 -9.54
CA ASP A 86 0.31 11.84 -10.83
C ASP A 86 -0.71 11.57 -11.95
N TYR A 87 -1.44 10.46 -11.87
CA TYR A 87 -2.44 10.07 -12.88
C TYR A 87 -3.74 10.87 -12.74
N LEU A 88 -4.22 11.06 -11.51
CA LEU A 88 -5.47 11.77 -11.24
C LEU A 88 -5.29 13.28 -11.35
N ASP A 89 -4.16 13.84 -10.90
CA ASP A 89 -3.80 15.24 -11.09
C ASP A 89 -3.86 15.67 -12.56
N LYS A 90 -3.28 14.88 -13.48
CA LYS A 90 -3.33 15.09 -14.93
C LYS A 90 -4.74 15.00 -15.53
N ARG A 91 -5.75 14.68 -14.76
CA ARG A 91 -7.17 14.56 -15.14
C ARG A 91 -8.05 15.51 -14.37
N ASP A 92 -7.44 16.56 -13.83
CA ASP A 92 -8.10 17.62 -13.08
C ASP A 92 -8.82 17.15 -11.82
N PHE A 93 -8.35 16.04 -11.21
CA PHE A 93 -8.80 15.66 -9.89
C PHE A 93 -8.01 16.42 -8.83
N LEU A 94 -8.71 17.02 -7.90
CA LEU A 94 -8.15 17.71 -6.76
C LEU A 94 -7.98 16.77 -5.58
N GLU A 95 -6.76 16.60 -5.08
CA GLU A 95 -6.53 15.87 -3.83
C GLU A 95 -6.90 16.77 -2.64
N VAL A 96 -7.90 16.35 -1.86
CA VAL A 96 -8.33 17.08 -0.65
C VAL A 96 -8.26 16.15 0.54
N GLU A 97 -7.41 16.48 1.52
CA GLU A 97 -7.33 15.78 2.79
C GLU A 97 -8.47 16.22 3.70
N THR A 98 -9.27 15.24 4.16
CA THR A 98 -10.41 15.48 5.05
C THR A 98 -10.04 15.24 6.52
N PRO A 99 -10.71 15.87 7.47
CA PRO A 99 -10.49 15.62 8.89
C PRO A 99 -10.66 14.16 9.30
N ILE A 100 -9.82 13.70 10.23
CA ILE A 100 -9.90 12.36 10.83
C ILE A 100 -10.71 12.36 12.13
N LEU A 101 -10.65 13.43 12.91
CA LEU A 101 -11.50 13.57 14.10
C LEU A 101 -12.84 14.17 13.70
N ILE A 102 -13.83 13.31 13.49
CA ILE A 102 -15.14 13.69 12.99
C ILE A 102 -16.26 13.30 13.97
N LYS A 103 -17.48 13.63 13.64
CA LYS A 103 -18.67 13.11 14.31
C LYS A 103 -18.96 11.70 13.77
N SER A 104 -19.45 10.79 14.63
CA SER A 104 -19.89 9.45 14.22
C SER A 104 -20.89 9.51 13.07
N THR A 105 -20.67 8.62 12.08
CA THR A 105 -21.51 8.50 10.88
C THR A 105 -21.96 7.05 10.71
N PRO A 106 -23.25 6.79 10.42
CA PRO A 106 -23.75 5.43 10.27
C PRO A 106 -23.38 4.84 8.90
N GLU A 107 -22.15 4.32 8.76
CA GLU A 107 -21.65 3.76 7.49
C GLU A 107 -21.60 2.22 7.45
N GLY A 108 -22.22 1.54 8.41
CA GLY A 108 -22.36 0.08 8.40
C GLY A 108 -21.40 -0.70 9.31
N ALA A 109 -20.20 -0.20 9.59
CA ALA A 109 -19.31 -0.74 10.62
C ALA A 109 -19.50 -0.01 11.97
N ARG A 110 -18.85 -0.51 13.02
CA ARG A 110 -18.71 0.25 14.28
C ARG A 110 -17.56 1.23 14.15
N ASP A 111 -17.77 2.42 14.76
CA ASP A 111 -16.74 3.45 14.77
C ASP A 111 -15.79 3.25 15.95
N TYR A 112 -14.50 3.53 15.70
CA TYR A 112 -13.58 3.82 16.80
C TYR A 112 -13.88 5.21 17.36
N ILE A 113 -14.05 5.33 18.66
CA ILE A 113 -14.34 6.59 19.33
C ILE A 113 -13.12 7.11 20.10
N VAL A 114 -12.95 8.43 20.07
CA VAL A 114 -11.88 9.13 20.79
C VAL A 114 -12.52 10.10 21.80
N PRO A 115 -12.33 9.90 23.11
CA PRO A 115 -12.93 10.78 24.12
C PRO A 115 -12.33 12.18 24.04
N SER A 116 -13.19 13.21 24.16
CA SER A 116 -12.77 14.60 24.20
C SER A 116 -12.37 14.99 25.63
N ARG A 117 -11.11 15.42 25.78
CA ARG A 117 -10.64 15.97 27.06
C ARG A 117 -11.22 17.35 27.34
N VAL A 118 -11.50 18.14 26.30
CA VAL A 118 -12.03 19.52 26.42
C VAL A 118 -13.52 19.53 26.71
N HIS A 119 -14.25 18.54 26.21
CA HIS A 119 -15.69 18.40 26.38
C HIS A 119 -16.01 17.06 27.05
N PRO A 120 -16.03 16.98 28.41
CA PRO A 120 -16.32 15.75 29.13
C PRO A 120 -17.67 15.14 28.70
N GLY A 121 -17.70 13.82 28.49
CA GLY A 121 -18.88 13.10 27.99
C GLY A 121 -19.13 13.18 26.49
N HIS A 122 -18.29 13.87 25.74
CA HIS A 122 -18.34 13.92 24.29
C HIS A 122 -17.17 13.14 23.65
N PHE A 123 -17.40 12.64 22.43
CA PHE A 123 -16.47 11.81 21.71
C PHE A 123 -16.35 12.27 20.25
N TYR A 124 -15.16 12.17 19.70
CA TYR A 124 -14.94 12.11 18.25
C TYR A 124 -15.04 10.68 17.79
N ALA A 125 -15.30 10.48 16.50
CA ALA A 125 -15.17 9.20 15.82
C ALA A 125 -14.05 9.25 14.77
N LEU A 126 -13.40 8.11 14.52
CA LEU A 126 -12.50 7.96 13.39
C LEU A 126 -13.32 7.56 12.15
N PRO A 127 -13.03 8.10 10.95
CA PRO A 127 -13.86 7.89 9.76
C PRO A 127 -13.74 6.46 9.25
N GLN A 128 -14.86 5.85 8.91
CA GLN A 128 -14.91 4.59 8.16
C GLN A 128 -14.57 4.81 6.68
N SER A 129 -14.93 5.96 6.16
CA SER A 129 -14.56 6.54 4.88
C SER A 129 -14.80 8.06 4.91
N PRO A 130 -14.30 8.85 3.95
CA PRO A 130 -14.60 10.28 3.87
C PRO A 130 -15.95 10.59 3.19
N GLN A 131 -16.92 9.64 3.19
CA GLN A 131 -18.14 9.68 2.37
C GLN A 131 -18.95 10.98 2.53
N GLN A 132 -19.24 11.42 3.74
CA GLN A 132 -20.01 12.65 3.93
C GLN A 132 -19.22 13.89 3.51
N LEU A 133 -17.93 13.90 3.79
CA LEU A 133 -17.06 15.04 3.52
C LEU A 133 -16.84 15.23 2.02
N LYS A 134 -16.64 14.15 1.26
CA LYS A 134 -16.51 14.24 -0.20
C LYS A 134 -17.81 14.69 -0.88
N GLN A 135 -18.97 14.28 -0.38
CA GLN A 135 -20.25 14.79 -0.88
C GLN A 135 -20.40 16.30 -0.63
N LEU A 136 -19.97 16.79 0.53
CA LEU A 136 -19.94 18.23 0.81
C LEU A 136 -18.98 18.98 -0.10
N LEU A 137 -17.84 18.37 -0.48
CA LEU A 137 -16.94 18.93 -1.47
C LEU A 137 -17.61 19.06 -2.85
N MET A 138 -18.39 18.05 -3.29
CA MET A 138 -19.18 18.14 -4.52
C MET A 138 -20.17 19.30 -4.45
N VAL A 139 -20.91 19.43 -3.34
CA VAL A 139 -21.84 20.55 -3.12
C VAL A 139 -21.13 21.90 -3.13
N SER A 140 -19.87 21.94 -2.70
CA SER A 140 -19.06 23.18 -2.69
C SER A 140 -18.43 23.52 -4.05
N GLY A 141 -18.67 22.70 -5.09
CA GLY A 141 -18.17 22.94 -6.45
C GLY A 141 -16.82 22.30 -6.77
N VAL A 142 -16.37 21.32 -5.99
CA VAL A 142 -15.22 20.48 -6.32
C VAL A 142 -15.71 19.31 -7.18
N ASP A 143 -15.72 19.47 -8.50
CA ASP A 143 -16.34 18.49 -9.42
C ASP A 143 -15.56 17.18 -9.57
N ARG A 144 -14.27 17.17 -9.24
CA ARG A 144 -13.43 15.97 -9.28
C ARG A 144 -12.51 15.96 -8.07
N TYR A 145 -12.80 15.07 -7.16
CA TYR A 145 -12.07 14.88 -5.90
C TYR A 145 -11.42 13.52 -5.86
N PHE A 146 -10.27 13.44 -5.20
CA PHE A 146 -9.73 12.19 -4.68
C PHE A 146 -8.96 12.40 -3.38
N GLN A 147 -8.74 11.32 -2.67
CA GLN A 147 -7.91 11.28 -1.47
C GLN A 147 -7.31 9.88 -1.29
N ILE A 148 -6.08 9.83 -0.82
CA ILE A 148 -5.49 8.61 -0.25
C ILE A 148 -5.87 8.59 1.23
N ALA A 149 -7.06 8.09 1.52
CA ALA A 149 -7.73 8.22 2.81
C ALA A 149 -7.30 7.14 3.81
N HIS A 150 -7.07 7.54 5.07
CA HIS A 150 -7.01 6.60 6.19
C HIS A 150 -8.43 6.30 6.66
N CYS A 151 -8.78 5.01 6.68
CA CYS A 151 -10.10 4.52 7.06
C CYS A 151 -9.98 3.54 8.23
N PHE A 152 -10.96 3.59 9.14
CA PHE A 152 -10.97 2.85 10.40
C PHE A 152 -12.30 2.13 10.54
N ARG A 153 -12.29 0.82 10.85
CA ARG A 153 -13.50 0.04 11.07
C ARG A 153 -13.29 -0.92 12.24
N ASP A 154 -14.11 -0.81 13.26
CA ASP A 154 -14.10 -1.72 14.41
C ASP A 154 -14.92 -2.98 14.07
N GLU A 155 -14.30 -3.86 13.29
CA GLU A 155 -14.88 -5.12 12.82
C GLU A 155 -13.94 -6.29 13.13
N ASP A 156 -14.49 -7.50 13.08
CA ASP A 156 -13.70 -8.72 13.25
C ASP A 156 -12.63 -8.82 12.15
N LEU A 157 -11.41 -9.13 12.57
CA LEU A 157 -10.28 -9.31 11.67
C LEU A 157 -10.49 -10.56 10.79
N ARG A 158 -10.12 -10.44 9.53
CA ARG A 158 -10.05 -11.56 8.58
C ARG A 158 -8.66 -11.57 7.96
N ALA A 159 -8.30 -12.64 7.23
CA ALA A 159 -6.97 -12.86 6.71
C ALA A 159 -6.31 -11.64 6.01
N ASP A 160 -7.10 -10.87 5.26
CA ASP A 160 -6.66 -9.71 4.48
C ASP A 160 -7.24 -8.37 4.95
N ARG A 161 -8.00 -8.36 6.06
CA ARG A 161 -8.67 -7.17 6.58
C ARG A 161 -8.08 -6.74 7.91
N GLN A 162 -7.78 -5.45 8.00
CA GLN A 162 -7.26 -4.79 9.19
C GLN A 162 -8.23 -3.68 9.63
N PRO A 163 -8.27 -3.36 10.94
CA PRO A 163 -9.13 -2.30 11.46
C PRO A 163 -8.77 -0.91 10.93
N GLU A 164 -7.53 -0.74 10.51
CA GLU A 164 -7.02 0.47 9.85
C GLU A 164 -6.50 0.09 8.46
N HIS A 165 -6.95 0.81 7.43
CA HIS A 165 -6.50 0.61 6.06
C HIS A 165 -6.45 1.92 5.29
N THR A 166 -5.74 1.91 4.18
CA THR A 166 -5.70 3.04 3.25
C THR A 166 -6.56 2.74 2.03
N GLN A 167 -7.38 3.70 1.66
CA GLN A 167 -8.30 3.64 0.53
C GLN A 167 -7.96 4.75 -0.47
N LEU A 168 -7.91 4.42 -1.76
CA LEU A 168 -8.12 5.45 -2.78
C LEU A 168 -9.61 5.75 -2.79
N ASP A 169 -9.97 6.97 -2.43
CA ASP A 169 -11.33 7.47 -2.49
C ASP A 169 -11.42 8.55 -3.56
N LEU A 170 -12.46 8.51 -4.38
CA LEU A 170 -12.70 9.49 -5.43
C LEU A 170 -14.18 9.78 -5.57
N GLU A 171 -14.51 10.99 -6.04
CA GLU A 171 -15.88 11.43 -6.32
C GLU A 171 -15.88 12.34 -7.53
N MET A 172 -16.93 12.26 -8.34
CA MET A 172 -17.11 13.05 -9.54
C MET A 172 -18.53 13.59 -9.64
N SER A 173 -18.69 14.85 -10.04
CA SER A 173 -19.99 15.48 -10.35
C SER A 173 -20.35 15.28 -11.82
N PHE A 174 -21.65 15.33 -12.15
CA PHE A 174 -22.19 15.33 -13.51
C PHE A 174 -21.77 14.13 -14.36
N VAL A 175 -21.70 12.96 -13.77
CA VAL A 175 -21.26 11.70 -14.40
C VAL A 175 -22.27 10.60 -14.16
N ASP A 176 -22.25 9.57 -15.03
CA ASP A 176 -22.96 8.33 -14.82
C ASP A 176 -22.02 7.17 -14.40
N GLN A 177 -22.58 5.98 -14.28
CA GLN A 177 -21.84 4.80 -13.86
C GLN A 177 -20.67 4.48 -14.80
N GLU A 178 -20.85 4.58 -16.11
CA GLU A 178 -19.82 4.23 -17.10
C GLU A 178 -18.63 5.20 -17.07
N ASP A 179 -18.87 6.46 -16.78
CA ASP A 179 -17.80 7.45 -16.63
C ASP A 179 -16.87 7.08 -15.48
N VAL A 180 -17.43 6.72 -14.31
CA VAL A 180 -16.66 6.29 -13.15
C VAL A 180 -15.90 4.99 -13.44
N MET A 181 -16.57 4.01 -14.04
CA MET A 181 -15.96 2.72 -14.39
C MET A 181 -14.82 2.92 -15.40
N THR A 182 -14.98 3.80 -16.38
CA THR A 182 -13.94 4.09 -17.37
C THR A 182 -12.68 4.70 -16.73
N VAL A 183 -12.87 5.67 -15.83
CA VAL A 183 -11.73 6.29 -15.12
C VAL A 183 -11.00 5.28 -14.26
N VAL A 184 -11.73 4.46 -13.50
CA VAL A 184 -11.17 3.46 -12.57
C VAL A 184 -10.48 2.33 -13.34
N GLU A 185 -11.11 1.80 -14.40
CA GLU A 185 -10.52 0.75 -15.23
C GLU A 185 -9.21 1.21 -15.86
N ALA A 186 -9.22 2.40 -16.46
CA ALA A 186 -8.02 2.97 -17.07
C ALA A 186 -6.90 3.22 -16.05
N LEU A 187 -7.24 3.65 -14.83
CA LEU A 187 -6.28 3.81 -13.73
C LEU A 187 -5.65 2.45 -13.35
N TYR A 188 -6.45 1.40 -13.12
CA TYR A 188 -5.95 0.07 -12.77
C TYR A 188 -5.05 -0.52 -13.86
N ILE A 189 -5.46 -0.42 -15.12
CA ILE A 189 -4.65 -0.88 -16.26
C ILE A 189 -3.28 -0.19 -16.24
N LYS A 190 -3.26 1.13 -16.07
CA LYS A 190 -2.02 1.92 -16.06
C LYS A 190 -1.14 1.62 -14.84
N ILE A 191 -1.72 1.43 -13.65
CA ILE A 191 -0.95 1.01 -12.46
C ILE A 191 -0.23 -0.30 -12.74
N ILE A 192 -0.91 -1.31 -13.29
CA ILE A 192 -0.29 -2.61 -13.57
C ILE A 192 0.82 -2.45 -14.61
N GLN A 193 0.57 -1.73 -15.69
CA GLN A 193 1.55 -1.53 -16.76
C GLN A 193 2.84 -0.83 -16.30
N GLU A 194 2.71 0.19 -15.44
CA GLU A 194 3.83 1.04 -15.04
C GLU A 194 4.53 0.55 -13.75
N VAL A 195 3.76 0.00 -12.80
CA VAL A 195 4.28 -0.34 -11.47
C VAL A 195 4.56 -1.84 -11.31
N ALA A 196 3.83 -2.69 -12.03
CA ALA A 196 3.95 -4.13 -11.96
C ALA A 196 3.88 -4.81 -13.35
N PRO A 197 4.73 -4.41 -14.34
CA PRO A 197 4.64 -4.84 -15.73
C PRO A 197 4.83 -6.36 -15.91
N GLN A 198 5.37 -7.06 -14.92
CA GLN A 198 5.51 -8.52 -14.91
C GLN A 198 4.18 -9.25 -14.67
N LYS A 199 3.12 -8.54 -14.26
CA LYS A 199 1.80 -9.15 -14.06
C LYS A 199 1.03 -9.21 -15.37
N LYS A 200 0.40 -10.35 -15.63
CA LYS A 200 -0.51 -10.52 -16.78
C LYS A 200 -1.82 -9.79 -16.48
N LEU A 201 -2.31 -9.05 -17.47
CA LEU A 201 -3.56 -8.32 -17.39
C LEU A 201 -4.41 -8.64 -18.62
N THR A 202 -5.67 -9.04 -18.39
CA THR A 202 -6.66 -9.21 -19.47
C THR A 202 -7.48 -7.92 -19.56
N THR A 203 -7.53 -7.31 -20.73
CA THR A 203 -8.27 -6.07 -20.99
C THR A 203 -9.10 -6.19 -22.27
N PRO A 204 -10.26 -5.52 -22.35
CA PRO A 204 -10.94 -4.77 -21.27
C PRO A 204 -11.39 -5.70 -20.15
N PHE A 205 -11.65 -5.13 -18.96
CA PHE A 205 -12.21 -5.91 -17.86
C PHE A 205 -13.61 -6.40 -18.23
N PRO A 206 -13.93 -7.68 -17.99
CA PRO A 206 -15.26 -8.22 -18.29
C PRO A 206 -16.33 -7.52 -17.43
N ARG A 207 -17.49 -7.25 -18.03
CA ARG A 207 -18.66 -6.68 -17.37
C ARG A 207 -19.64 -7.81 -17.07
N LEU A 208 -19.99 -7.99 -15.82
CA LEU A 208 -20.96 -8.97 -15.36
C LEU A 208 -22.12 -8.25 -14.67
N SER A 209 -23.36 -8.65 -14.96
CA SER A 209 -24.49 -8.24 -14.15
C SER A 209 -24.46 -8.96 -12.80
N TYR A 210 -25.13 -8.38 -11.78
CA TYR A 210 -25.27 -9.04 -10.49
C TYR A 210 -25.90 -10.43 -10.62
N SER A 211 -26.98 -10.55 -11.38
CA SER A 211 -27.68 -11.82 -11.61
C SER A 211 -26.80 -12.86 -12.31
N GLU A 212 -26.01 -12.45 -13.28
CA GLU A 212 -25.05 -13.34 -13.94
C GLU A 212 -23.92 -13.78 -12.99
N SER A 213 -23.37 -12.86 -12.21
CA SER A 213 -22.33 -13.17 -11.23
C SER A 213 -22.83 -14.15 -10.18
N MET A 214 -24.03 -13.92 -9.65
CA MET A 214 -24.65 -14.82 -8.66
C MET A 214 -25.01 -16.18 -9.26
N ALA A 215 -25.50 -16.24 -10.49
CA ALA A 215 -25.88 -17.50 -11.15
C ALA A 215 -24.67 -18.38 -11.48
N ARG A 216 -23.55 -17.76 -11.89
CA ARG A 216 -22.32 -18.49 -12.28
C ARG A 216 -21.38 -18.79 -11.12
N PHE A 217 -21.21 -17.86 -10.20
CA PHE A 217 -20.15 -17.91 -9.19
C PHE A 217 -20.67 -17.92 -7.74
N GLY A 218 -21.96 -17.69 -7.52
CA GLY A 218 -22.56 -17.62 -6.18
C GLY A 218 -22.09 -16.44 -5.32
N THR A 219 -21.48 -15.44 -5.94
CA THR A 219 -20.91 -14.28 -5.25
C THR A 219 -20.98 -13.03 -6.13
N ASP A 220 -21.05 -11.85 -5.51
CA ASP A 220 -20.97 -10.55 -6.17
C ASP A 220 -19.53 -10.12 -6.49
N LYS A 221 -18.52 -10.89 -6.06
CA LYS A 221 -17.09 -10.63 -6.27
C LYS A 221 -16.40 -11.88 -6.82
N PRO A 222 -16.71 -12.29 -8.06
CA PRO A 222 -16.20 -13.54 -8.60
C PRO A 222 -14.68 -13.46 -8.90
N ASP A 223 -13.99 -14.55 -8.61
CA ASP A 223 -12.62 -14.76 -9.09
C ASP A 223 -12.70 -15.43 -10.47
N LEU A 224 -12.43 -14.65 -11.52
CA LEU A 224 -12.50 -15.11 -12.91
C LEU A 224 -11.32 -15.98 -13.36
N ARG A 225 -10.36 -16.28 -12.48
CA ARG A 225 -9.26 -17.20 -12.78
C ARG A 225 -9.72 -18.66 -12.82
N PHE A 226 -10.86 -18.94 -12.22
CA PHE A 226 -11.50 -20.26 -12.27
C PHE A 226 -12.50 -20.30 -13.42
N GLY A 227 -12.41 -21.32 -14.25
CA GLY A 227 -13.37 -21.57 -15.32
C GLY A 227 -14.64 -22.24 -14.78
N LEU A 228 -15.62 -21.43 -14.38
CA LEU A 228 -16.99 -21.87 -13.99
C LEU A 228 -18.00 -21.38 -15.01
#